data_524330184f48ffe5140c1230f1b446f4
#
_entry.id   524330184f48ffe5140c1230f1b446f4
#
_cell.length_a   1.000
_cell.length_b   1.000
_cell.length_c   1.000
_cell.angle_alpha   90.00
_cell.angle_beta   90.00
_cell.angle_gamma   90.00
#
_symmetry.space_group_name_H-M   'P 1'
#
loop_
_entity.id
_entity.type
_entity.pdbx_description
1 polymer ?
#
loop_
_entity_poly.entity_id
_entity_poly.type
_entity_poly.pdbx_seq_one_letter_code
_entity_poly.pdbx_strand_id
1 'polypeptide(L)'
;MKIFWKVIVAVIAFSLLGIMIVLGTAYIKSVERHTYLADNKVLSDKYVYEEFSNGKKRVKNRATQQVILDRLEWLVTGDKADSLAVFCRKGKRGYLNCYTGEVVIPAQYERAWVFSEGLAAVMSGGKIGFIDRQGRTVIPPAWS
;
A
#
# COMPACT_ATOMS: atom_id res chain seq x y z
N MET A 1 -39.22 -19.39 -38.81
CA MET A 1 -39.70 -18.64 -37.63
C MET A 1 -38.83 -18.89 -36.36
N LYS A 2 -38.55 -20.15 -36.01
CA LYS A 2 -37.71 -20.45 -34.79
C LYS A 2 -36.27 -19.94 -34.83
N ILE A 3 -35.64 -19.91 -36.04
CA ILE A 3 -34.24 -19.40 -36.19
C ILE A 3 -34.20 -17.87 -36.06
N PHE A 4 -35.17 -17.18 -36.65
CA PHE A 4 -35.28 -15.72 -36.61
C PHE A 4 -35.48 -15.22 -35.17
N TRP A 5 -36.29 -15.90 -34.38
CA TRP A 5 -36.48 -15.59 -32.96
C TRP A 5 -35.21 -15.80 -32.14
N LYS A 6 -34.43 -16.86 -32.39
CA LYS A 6 -33.14 -17.10 -31.71
C LYS A 6 -32.10 -16.03 -32.03
N VAL A 7 -32.06 -15.54 -33.25
CA VAL A 7 -31.15 -14.45 -33.66
C VAL A 7 -31.54 -13.15 -32.95
N ILE A 8 -32.83 -12.81 -32.88
CA ILE A 8 -33.31 -11.62 -32.18
C ILE A 8 -32.95 -11.69 -30.69
N VAL A 9 -33.17 -12.80 -30.02
CA VAL A 9 -32.84 -12.97 -28.60
C VAL A 9 -31.33 -12.86 -28.37
N ALA A 10 -30.50 -13.42 -29.26
CA ALA A 10 -29.06 -13.31 -29.16
C ALA A 10 -28.59 -11.84 -29.32
N VAL A 11 -29.13 -11.12 -30.30
CA VAL A 11 -28.79 -9.68 -30.51
C VAL A 11 -29.19 -8.84 -29.31
N ILE A 12 -30.35 -9.07 -28.72
CA ILE A 12 -30.81 -8.37 -27.51
C ILE A 12 -29.87 -8.70 -26.33
N ALA A 13 -29.51 -9.97 -26.14
CA ALA A 13 -28.61 -10.38 -25.06
C ALA A 13 -27.21 -9.72 -25.19
N PHE A 14 -26.64 -9.67 -26.42
CA PHE A 14 -25.38 -9.00 -26.67
C PHE A 14 -25.45 -7.48 -26.44
N SER A 15 -26.55 -6.83 -26.81
CA SER A 15 -26.73 -5.41 -26.59
C SER A 15 -26.88 -5.08 -25.08
N LEU A 16 -27.59 -5.90 -24.33
CA LEU A 16 -27.71 -5.76 -22.87
C LEU A 16 -26.38 -5.97 -22.17
N LEU A 17 -25.58 -6.95 -22.60
CA LEU A 17 -24.24 -7.18 -22.07
C LEU A 17 -23.32 -5.97 -22.33
N GLY A 18 -23.37 -5.40 -23.54
CA GLY A 18 -22.64 -4.19 -23.91
C GLY A 18 -23.03 -2.99 -23.04
N ILE A 19 -24.31 -2.80 -22.79
CA ILE A 19 -24.82 -1.74 -21.91
C ILE A 19 -24.34 -1.96 -20.47
N MET A 20 -24.37 -3.18 -19.96
CA MET A 20 -23.87 -3.51 -18.61
C MET A 20 -22.39 -3.21 -18.46
N ILE A 21 -21.56 -3.51 -19.48
CA ILE A 21 -20.14 -3.21 -19.48
C ILE A 21 -19.92 -1.68 -19.46
N VAL A 22 -20.63 -0.93 -20.31
CA VAL A 22 -20.51 0.54 -20.36
C VAL A 22 -20.95 1.18 -19.05
N LEU A 23 -22.06 0.74 -18.47
CA LEU A 23 -22.52 1.23 -17.17
C LEU A 23 -21.55 0.88 -16.04
N GLY A 24 -21.01 -0.34 -16.06
CA GLY A 24 -19.99 -0.77 -15.10
C GLY A 24 -18.72 0.08 -15.18
N THR A 25 -18.21 0.35 -16.37
CA THR A 25 -17.03 1.21 -16.56
C THR A 25 -17.30 2.68 -16.20
N ALA A 26 -18.51 3.18 -16.50
CA ALA A 26 -18.93 4.51 -16.10
C ALA A 26 -19.06 4.66 -14.58
N TYR A 27 -19.58 3.63 -13.92
CA TYR A 27 -19.67 3.58 -12.46
C TYR A 27 -18.27 3.58 -11.81
N ILE A 28 -17.34 2.72 -12.29
CA ILE A 28 -15.96 2.68 -11.80
C ILE A 28 -15.29 4.05 -11.96
N LYS A 29 -15.40 4.68 -13.14
CA LYS A 29 -14.86 6.03 -13.38
C LYS A 29 -15.53 7.11 -12.50
N SER A 30 -16.80 6.96 -12.18
CA SER A 30 -17.51 7.85 -11.26
C SER A 30 -16.98 7.73 -9.84
N VAL A 31 -16.77 6.51 -9.35
CA VAL A 31 -16.17 6.25 -8.03
C VAL A 31 -14.75 6.81 -7.96
N GLU A 32 -13.94 6.62 -9.00
CA GLU A 32 -12.60 7.18 -9.05
C GLU A 32 -12.57 8.71 -9.03
N ARG A 33 -13.52 9.38 -9.69
CA ARG A 33 -13.64 10.85 -9.70
C ARG A 33 -13.98 11.44 -8.32
N HIS A 34 -14.63 10.68 -7.44
CA HIS A 34 -14.98 11.12 -6.09
C HIS A 34 -13.92 10.77 -5.05
N THR A 35 -12.81 10.12 -5.46
CA THR A 35 -11.68 9.83 -4.58
C THR A 35 -10.81 11.08 -4.48
N TYR A 36 -10.79 11.70 -3.32
CA TYR A 36 -9.95 12.85 -3.02
C TYR A 36 -8.86 12.49 -2.02
N LEU A 37 -7.79 13.27 -2.04
CA LEU A 37 -6.73 13.17 -1.06
C LEU A 37 -7.27 13.60 0.31
N ALA A 38 -7.36 12.67 1.25
CA ALA A 38 -7.90 12.91 2.58
C ALA A 38 -6.84 13.49 3.52
N ASP A 39 -5.61 12.97 3.43
CA ASP A 39 -4.48 13.44 4.22
C ASP A 39 -3.15 13.21 3.47
N ASN A 40 -2.16 14.03 3.80
CA ASN A 40 -0.80 13.81 3.35
C ASN A 40 0.20 14.14 4.45
N LYS A 41 1.24 13.33 4.56
CA LYS A 41 2.37 13.54 5.46
C LYS A 41 3.66 13.61 4.66
N VAL A 42 4.37 14.73 4.77
CA VAL A 42 5.70 14.88 4.18
C VAL A 42 6.67 13.98 4.93
N LEU A 43 7.28 13.04 4.24
CA LEU A 43 8.29 12.14 4.78
C LEU A 43 9.68 12.75 4.67
N SER A 44 9.94 13.42 3.53
CA SER A 44 11.16 14.14 3.23
C SER A 44 10.93 15.17 2.10
N ASP A 45 11.97 15.88 1.68
CA ASP A 45 11.90 16.80 0.54
C ASP A 45 11.44 16.10 -0.74
N LYS A 46 11.75 14.81 -0.89
CA LYS A 46 11.48 14.01 -2.09
C LYS A 46 10.22 13.17 -2.00
N TYR A 47 9.78 12.76 -0.81
CA TYR A 47 8.72 11.76 -0.65
C TYR A 47 7.59 12.24 0.23
N VAL A 48 6.37 11.80 -0.13
CA VAL A 48 5.15 12.08 0.59
C VAL A 48 4.33 10.80 0.76
N TYR A 49 3.76 10.63 1.93
CA TYR A 49 2.75 9.62 2.21
C TYR A 49 1.37 10.24 2.02
N GLU A 50 0.53 9.59 1.24
CA GLU A 50 -0.82 10.04 0.90
C GLU A 50 -1.85 9.02 1.36
N GLU A 51 -2.92 9.53 1.95
CA GLU A 51 -4.11 8.78 2.29
C GLU A 51 -5.31 9.34 1.54
N PHE A 52 -6.08 8.48 0.90
CA PHE A 52 -7.24 8.85 0.09
C PHE A 52 -8.54 8.50 0.81
N SER A 53 -9.61 9.21 0.49
CA SER A 53 -10.95 9.04 1.05
C SER A 53 -11.52 7.62 0.91
N ASN A 54 -11.02 6.84 -0.06
CA ASN A 54 -11.38 5.44 -0.25
C ASN A 54 -10.51 4.45 0.54
N GLY A 55 -9.69 4.94 1.48
CA GLY A 55 -8.80 4.15 2.30
C GLY A 55 -7.50 3.70 1.61
N LYS A 56 -7.29 4.05 0.34
CA LYS A 56 -6.01 3.79 -0.33
C LYS A 56 -4.91 4.63 0.31
N LYS A 57 -3.74 4.02 0.52
CA LYS A 57 -2.56 4.69 1.09
C LYS A 57 -1.33 4.33 0.27
N ARG A 58 -0.48 5.33 0.02
CA ARG A 58 0.71 5.15 -0.79
C ARG A 58 1.83 6.12 -0.41
N VAL A 59 3.04 5.78 -0.83
CA VAL A 59 4.19 6.70 -0.83
C VAL A 59 4.57 7.00 -2.27
N LYS A 60 4.76 8.27 -2.58
CA LYS A 60 5.20 8.70 -3.90
C LYS A 60 6.34 9.72 -3.84
N ASN A 61 7.09 9.82 -4.93
CA ASN A 61 8.04 10.89 -5.15
C ASN A 61 7.27 12.17 -5.53
N ARG A 62 7.56 13.27 -4.88
CA ARG A 62 6.87 14.57 -5.06
C ARG A 62 7.16 15.20 -6.42
N ALA A 63 8.39 15.07 -6.91
CA ALA A 63 8.81 15.67 -8.17
C ALA A 63 8.36 14.84 -9.39
N THR A 64 8.64 13.54 -9.36
CA THR A 64 8.36 12.64 -10.50
C THR A 64 6.95 12.07 -10.49
N GLN A 65 6.21 12.21 -9.38
CA GLN A 65 4.89 11.60 -9.13
C GLN A 65 4.91 10.06 -9.16
N GLN A 66 6.08 9.45 -9.23
CA GLN A 66 6.24 8.01 -9.21
C GLN A 66 5.80 7.42 -7.87
N VAL A 67 4.93 6.43 -7.92
CA VAL A 67 4.52 5.66 -6.73
C VAL A 67 5.62 4.67 -6.40
N ILE A 68 6.15 4.78 -5.18
CA ILE A 68 7.22 3.92 -4.66
C ILE A 68 6.62 2.71 -3.95
N LEU A 69 5.57 2.95 -3.16
CA LEU A 69 4.93 1.93 -2.36
C LEU A 69 3.42 2.18 -2.31
N ASP A 70 2.62 1.21 -2.68
CA ASP A 70 1.15 1.29 -2.71
C ASP A 70 0.47 0.26 -1.81
N ARG A 71 -0.84 0.37 -1.68
CA ARG A 71 -1.67 -0.57 -0.91
C ARG A 71 -1.18 -0.76 0.51
N LEU A 72 -0.79 0.33 1.13
CA LEU A 72 -0.40 0.36 2.53
C LEU A 72 -1.63 0.33 3.43
N GLU A 73 -1.53 -0.37 4.54
CA GLU A 73 -2.50 -0.28 5.62
C GLU A 73 -2.21 0.95 6.49
N TRP A 74 -0.93 1.19 6.77
CA TRP A 74 -0.44 2.39 7.47
C TRP A 74 1.07 2.54 7.29
N LEU A 75 1.58 3.72 7.67
CA LEU A 75 2.99 4.05 7.74
C LEU A 75 3.23 4.95 8.95
N VAL A 76 4.27 4.63 9.74
CA VAL A 76 4.68 5.40 10.93
C VAL A 76 6.15 5.73 10.82
N THR A 77 6.48 7.00 11.01
CA THR A 77 7.85 7.49 11.11
C THR A 77 8.27 7.49 12.57
N GLY A 78 9.52 7.16 12.85
CA GLY A 78 10.18 7.41 14.14
C GLY A 78 10.43 8.89 14.38
N ASP A 79 11.36 9.20 15.25
CA ASP A 79 11.82 10.56 15.50
C ASP A 79 12.40 11.19 14.23
N LYS A 80 12.43 12.53 14.16
CA LYS A 80 12.90 13.28 12.97
C LYS A 80 14.31 12.92 12.53
N ALA A 81 15.12 12.40 13.45
CA ALA A 81 16.49 11.94 13.17
C ALA A 81 16.53 10.56 12.49
N ASP A 82 15.42 9.81 12.51
CA ASP A 82 15.38 8.48 11.91
C ASP A 82 14.89 8.53 10.46
N SER A 83 15.73 7.99 9.57
CA SER A 83 15.41 7.91 8.15
C SER A 83 14.44 6.76 7.79
N LEU A 84 14.20 5.83 8.71
CA LEU A 84 13.41 4.63 8.46
C LEU A 84 11.99 4.74 9.03
N ALA A 85 11.00 4.61 8.16
CA ALA A 85 9.60 4.47 8.54
C ALA A 85 9.19 3.01 8.55
N VAL A 86 8.38 2.62 9.53
CA VAL A 86 7.71 1.31 9.55
C VAL A 86 6.46 1.41 8.67
N PHE A 87 6.27 0.49 7.76
CA PHE A 87 5.03 0.38 6.99
C PHE A 87 4.37 -0.99 7.18
N CYS A 88 3.05 -1.03 7.02
CA CYS A 88 2.28 -2.27 7.01
C CYS A 88 1.66 -2.49 5.63
N ARG A 89 1.81 -3.70 5.12
CA ARG A 89 1.24 -4.13 3.85
C ARG A 89 0.89 -5.62 3.93
N LYS A 90 -0.36 -5.96 3.64
CA LYS A 90 -0.87 -7.34 3.74
C LYS A 90 -0.64 -7.97 5.13
N GLY A 91 -0.89 -7.19 6.19
CA GLY A 91 -0.72 -7.63 7.58
C GLY A 91 0.72 -7.83 8.05
N LYS A 92 1.71 -7.60 7.18
CA LYS A 92 3.13 -7.69 7.51
C LYS A 92 3.80 -6.32 7.52
N ARG A 93 4.85 -6.19 8.30
CA ARG A 93 5.59 -4.94 8.51
C ARG A 93 6.97 -5.00 7.90
N GLY A 94 7.40 -3.88 7.33
CA GLY A 94 8.72 -3.66 6.76
C GLY A 94 9.19 -2.23 7.02
N TYR A 95 10.32 -1.85 6.44
CA TYR A 95 10.93 -0.54 6.63
C TYR A 95 11.26 0.13 5.30
N LEU A 96 10.87 1.39 5.19
CA LEU A 96 11.11 2.28 4.06
C LEU A 96 12.06 3.40 4.48
N ASN A 97 13.07 3.68 3.69
CA ASN A 97 13.88 4.88 3.87
C ASN A 97 13.15 6.11 3.31
N CYS A 98 12.82 7.05 4.18
CA CYS A 98 12.05 8.25 3.84
C CYS A 98 12.81 9.23 2.92
N TYR A 99 14.12 9.16 2.85
CA TYR A 99 14.97 10.05 2.04
C TYR A 99 15.33 9.46 0.67
N THR A 100 15.57 8.15 0.60
CA THR A 100 15.90 7.47 -0.65
C THR A 100 14.70 6.87 -1.36
N GLY A 101 13.59 6.62 -0.64
CA GLY A 101 12.41 5.92 -1.15
C GLY A 101 12.64 4.41 -1.31
N GLU A 102 13.73 3.89 -0.80
CA GLU A 102 14.07 2.47 -0.89
C GLU A 102 13.35 1.68 0.21
N VAL A 103 12.76 0.56 -0.17
CA VAL A 103 12.29 -0.45 0.77
C VAL A 103 13.51 -1.23 1.27
N VAL A 104 14.05 -0.80 2.42
CA VAL A 104 15.26 -1.41 3.01
C VAL A 104 14.96 -2.81 3.52
N ILE A 105 13.79 -2.99 4.14
CA ILE A 105 13.37 -4.29 4.67
C ILE A 105 11.95 -4.54 4.15
N PRO A 106 11.72 -5.57 3.33
CA PRO A 106 10.39 -5.90 2.82
C PRO A 106 9.42 -6.27 3.94
N ALA A 107 8.11 -6.19 3.66
CA ALA A 107 7.06 -6.53 4.61
C ALA A 107 7.08 -8.04 4.93
N GLN A 108 7.68 -8.41 6.05
CA GLN A 108 7.88 -9.81 6.44
C GLN A 108 7.59 -10.08 7.92
N TYR A 109 7.69 -9.08 8.79
CA TYR A 109 7.50 -9.25 10.23
C TYR A 109 6.03 -9.20 10.64
N GLU A 110 5.65 -9.96 11.65
CA GLU A 110 4.31 -9.94 12.25
C GLU A 110 4.07 -8.64 13.01
N ARG A 111 5.10 -8.15 13.71
CA ARG A 111 5.17 -6.82 14.33
C ARG A 111 6.54 -6.22 14.11
N ALA A 112 6.59 -4.92 14.05
CA ALA A 112 7.83 -4.15 13.96
C ALA A 112 7.60 -2.77 14.60
N TRP A 113 8.62 -2.28 15.27
CA TRP A 113 8.60 -0.99 15.94
C TRP A 113 9.57 -0.03 15.26
N VAL A 114 9.42 1.26 15.50
CA VAL A 114 10.34 2.28 14.99
C VAL A 114 11.75 2.03 15.53
N PHE A 115 12.74 2.42 14.74
CA PHE A 115 14.13 2.35 15.18
C PHE A 115 14.37 3.31 16.33
N SER A 116 15.18 2.89 17.29
CA SER A 116 15.73 3.70 18.37
C SER A 116 17.17 3.29 18.60
N GLU A 117 18.08 4.25 18.66
CA GLU A 117 19.52 4.01 18.88
C GLU A 117 20.15 2.97 17.93
N GLY A 118 19.65 2.93 16.67
CA GLY A 118 20.17 2.03 15.64
C GLY A 118 19.58 0.63 15.63
N LEU A 119 18.68 0.28 16.54
CA LEU A 119 18.01 -1.02 16.64
C LEU A 119 16.49 -0.87 16.54
N ALA A 120 15.85 -1.90 16.03
CA ALA A 120 14.40 -2.01 16.05
C ALA A 120 13.98 -3.39 16.57
N ALA A 121 12.99 -3.43 17.44
CA ALA A 121 12.31 -4.66 17.81
C ALA A 121 11.46 -5.16 16.65
N VAL A 122 11.47 -6.47 16.42
CA VAL A 122 10.62 -7.13 15.41
C VAL A 122 10.09 -8.44 15.97
N MET A 123 8.90 -8.85 15.52
CA MET A 123 8.31 -10.12 15.91
C MET A 123 8.24 -11.04 14.68
N SER A 124 8.72 -12.25 14.85
CA SER A 124 8.65 -13.32 13.87
C SER A 124 8.38 -14.66 14.57
N GLY A 125 7.40 -15.43 14.08
CA GLY A 125 6.98 -16.68 14.71
C GLY A 125 6.50 -16.49 16.16
N GLY A 126 5.83 -15.38 16.47
CA GLY A 126 5.36 -15.03 17.82
C GLY A 126 6.47 -14.63 18.79
N LYS A 127 7.74 -14.54 18.35
CA LYS A 127 8.89 -14.21 19.20
C LYS A 127 9.49 -12.86 18.81
N ILE A 128 9.94 -12.10 19.80
CA ILE A 128 10.58 -10.80 19.64
C ILE A 128 12.09 -10.94 19.56
N GLY A 129 12.70 -10.28 18.59
CA GLY A 129 14.13 -10.09 18.43
C GLY A 129 14.46 -8.66 18.03
N PHE A 130 15.73 -8.38 17.77
CA PHE A 130 16.18 -7.04 17.38
C PHE A 130 17.00 -7.11 16.10
N ILE A 131 16.80 -6.12 15.25
CA ILE A 131 17.50 -5.97 13.98
C ILE A 131 18.22 -4.62 13.93
N ASP A 132 19.27 -4.55 13.12
CA ASP A 132 19.91 -3.30 12.76
C ASP A 132 19.22 -2.62 11.55
N ARG A 133 19.71 -1.44 11.16
CA ARG A 133 19.15 -0.65 10.04
C ARG A 133 19.26 -1.33 8.68
N GLN A 134 20.10 -2.34 8.52
CA GLN A 134 20.24 -3.17 7.33
C GLN A 134 19.34 -4.42 7.37
N GLY A 135 18.59 -4.62 8.45
CA GLY A 135 17.73 -5.78 8.65
C GLY A 135 18.47 -7.03 9.12
N ARG A 136 19.73 -6.90 9.54
CA ARG A 136 20.50 -8.02 10.11
C ARG A 136 20.06 -8.26 11.54
N THR A 137 19.84 -9.51 11.90
CA THR A 137 19.47 -9.87 13.26
C THR A 137 20.66 -9.63 14.21
N VAL A 138 20.45 -8.75 15.18
CA VAL A 138 21.43 -8.46 16.24
C VAL A 138 21.14 -9.33 17.46
N ILE A 139 19.85 -9.46 17.80
CA ILE A 139 19.38 -10.34 18.87
C ILE A 139 18.33 -11.26 18.27
N PRO A 140 18.58 -12.59 18.28
CA PRO A 140 17.62 -13.54 17.70
C PRO A 140 16.27 -13.51 18.43
N PRO A 141 15.15 -13.79 17.72
CA PRO A 141 13.83 -13.86 18.32
C PRO A 141 13.79 -14.98 19.40
N ALA A 142 13.71 -14.58 20.67
CA ALA A 142 13.75 -15.50 21.80
C ALA A 142 12.62 -15.28 22.81
N TRP A 143 12.03 -14.08 22.84
CA TRP A 143 11.01 -13.71 23.83
C TRP A 143 9.62 -13.62 23.21
N SER A 144 8.62 -14.03 23.97
CA SER A 144 7.19 -13.97 23.61
C SER A 144 6.44 -13.05 24.60
#